data_8aff44efe110f765c72aad2dcecb0d71
#
_entry.id   8aff44efe110f765c72aad2dcecb0d71
#
_cell.length_a   1.000
_cell.length_b   1.000
_cell.length_c   1.000
_cell.angle_alpha   90.00
_cell.angle_beta   90.00
_cell.angle_gamma   90.00
#
_symmetry.space_group_name_H-M   'P 1'
#
loop_
_entity.id
_entity.type
_entity.pdbx_description
1 polymer ?
#
loop_
_entity_poly.entity_id
_entity_poly.type
_entity_poly.pdbx_seq_one_letter_code
_entity_poly.pdbx_strand_id
1 'polypeptide(L)'
;VSGVRFVAIGDSFTEGVGDELPDGRVRGWADIAAQGWADAVGHPIQYANFAIRGKLAWPIVEEQLEPALALRPTHLSFNGGGNDMLRPRTRIEHIADTFSRVLRRCDEEGVTLILLSGANPAGQLPMGSLIQRRGDELSAAVLRRVADRDDVIRALNWPDRELSTGAYWSEDRLHMNANGHHRVAARVLQGLGYEPPAAWWSPASQIGGASGLAYYRQHVGPWVKRRLTRTSSGDGRTPKYPTWVERAPQ
;
A
#
# COMPACT_ATOMS: atom_id res chain seq x y z
N VAL A 1 25.08 -14.79 6.60
CA VAL A 1 24.02 -13.78 6.80
C VAL A 1 22.94 -14.11 5.78
N SER A 2 21.78 -14.58 6.22
CA SER A 2 20.65 -14.81 5.32
C SER A 2 20.25 -13.47 4.68
N GLY A 3 20.33 -13.38 3.34
CA GLY A 3 20.00 -12.15 2.61
C GLY A 3 18.57 -11.68 2.88
N VAL A 4 18.28 -10.42 2.59
CA VAL A 4 16.94 -9.82 2.72
C VAL A 4 15.95 -10.53 1.78
N ARG A 5 14.84 -11.01 2.32
CA ARG A 5 13.70 -11.57 1.60
C ARG A 5 12.45 -10.78 1.98
N PHE A 6 12.07 -9.85 1.11
CA PHE A 6 10.96 -8.94 1.31
C PHE A 6 9.72 -9.38 0.53
N VAL A 7 8.59 -9.58 1.20
CA VAL A 7 7.30 -9.85 0.58
C VAL A 7 6.28 -8.77 0.91
N ALA A 8 5.50 -8.34 -0.08
CA ALA A 8 4.44 -7.36 0.08
C ALA A 8 3.06 -7.99 -0.15
N ILE A 9 2.13 -7.78 0.79
CA ILE A 9 0.71 -8.14 0.67
C ILE A 9 -0.17 -6.91 0.80
N GLY A 10 -1.30 -6.87 0.09
CA GLY A 10 -2.18 -5.72 0.10
C GLY A 10 -3.17 -5.65 -1.06
N ASP A 11 -3.65 -4.45 -1.32
CA ASP A 11 -4.58 -4.12 -2.39
C ASP A 11 -3.92 -3.29 -3.52
N SER A 12 -4.69 -2.43 -4.21
CA SER A 12 -4.21 -1.57 -5.30
C SER A 12 -3.05 -0.65 -4.90
N PHE A 13 -3.02 -0.19 -3.66
CA PHE A 13 -1.94 0.65 -3.15
C PHE A 13 -0.60 -0.09 -3.14
N THR A 14 -0.60 -1.36 -2.77
CA THR A 14 0.61 -2.20 -2.73
C THR A 14 0.90 -2.85 -4.09
N GLU A 15 -0.12 -3.13 -4.91
CA GLU A 15 0.07 -3.56 -6.31
C GLU A 15 0.78 -2.49 -7.14
N GLY A 16 0.52 -1.19 -6.86
CA GLY A 16 1.16 -0.06 -7.51
C GLY A 16 0.30 0.64 -8.54
N VAL A 17 -1.04 0.53 -8.43
CA VAL A 17 -1.99 1.20 -9.35
C VAL A 17 -1.80 2.71 -9.28
N GLY A 18 -1.71 3.35 -10.46
CA GLY A 18 -1.44 4.78 -10.62
C GLY A 18 0.03 5.10 -10.96
N ASP A 19 0.91 4.08 -10.93
CA ASP A 19 2.31 4.19 -11.39
C ASP A 19 2.53 3.19 -12.55
N GLU A 20 1.83 3.44 -13.67
CA GLU A 20 1.90 2.63 -14.88
C GLU A 20 3.19 2.93 -15.65
N LEU A 21 3.89 1.85 -16.01
CA LEU A 21 5.05 1.89 -16.89
C LEU A 21 4.62 1.91 -18.37
N PRO A 22 5.50 2.35 -19.30
CA PRO A 22 5.18 2.37 -20.73
C PRO A 22 4.74 1.03 -21.33
N ASP A 23 5.13 -0.08 -20.70
CA ASP A 23 4.75 -1.44 -21.12
C ASP A 23 3.42 -1.92 -20.51
N GLY A 24 2.71 -1.05 -19.78
CA GLY A 24 1.42 -1.34 -19.15
C GLY A 24 1.50 -2.07 -17.81
N ARG A 25 2.71 -2.44 -17.35
CA ARG A 25 2.88 -2.96 -15.98
C ARG A 25 2.75 -1.83 -14.96
N VAL A 26 2.30 -2.17 -13.75
CA VAL A 26 2.32 -1.24 -12.62
C VAL A 26 3.58 -1.48 -11.78
N ARG A 27 4.25 -0.40 -11.38
CA ARG A 27 5.43 -0.45 -10.51
C ARG A 27 5.00 -0.32 -9.05
N GLY A 28 4.81 0.91 -8.58
CA GLY A 28 4.35 1.22 -7.24
C GLY A 28 5.44 1.21 -6.15
N TRP A 29 5.03 1.64 -4.95
CA TRP A 29 5.94 1.87 -3.83
C TRP A 29 6.73 0.63 -3.40
N ALA A 30 6.11 -0.57 -3.47
CA ALA A 30 6.75 -1.79 -3.00
C ALA A 30 7.93 -2.21 -3.88
N ASP A 31 7.81 -2.04 -5.21
CA ASP A 31 8.92 -2.26 -6.16
C ASP A 31 10.02 -1.22 -5.98
N ILE A 32 9.63 0.05 -5.80
CA ILE A 32 10.57 1.16 -5.57
C ILE A 32 11.34 0.94 -4.27
N ALA A 33 10.64 0.59 -3.19
CA ALA A 33 11.27 0.30 -1.90
C ALA A 33 12.19 -0.92 -1.96
N ALA A 34 11.80 -1.98 -2.67
CA ALA A 34 12.64 -3.16 -2.85
C ALA A 34 13.94 -2.82 -3.60
N GLN A 35 13.86 -2.01 -4.66
CA GLN A 35 15.04 -1.53 -5.38
C GLN A 35 15.91 -0.65 -4.48
N GLY A 36 15.33 0.37 -3.84
CA GLY A 36 16.09 1.25 -2.94
C GLY A 36 16.68 0.53 -1.74
N TRP A 37 16.07 -0.57 -1.30
CA TRP A 37 16.64 -1.41 -0.25
C TRP A 37 17.87 -2.18 -0.75
N ALA A 38 17.80 -2.78 -1.95
CA ALA A 38 18.96 -3.41 -2.57
C ALA A 38 20.12 -2.42 -2.74
N ASP A 39 19.82 -1.21 -3.21
CA ASP A 39 20.81 -0.13 -3.37
C ASP A 39 21.44 0.26 -2.02
N ALA A 40 20.63 0.40 -0.98
CA ALA A 40 21.09 0.79 0.36
C ALA A 40 21.95 -0.26 1.05
N VAL A 41 21.66 -1.55 0.85
CA VAL A 41 22.48 -2.65 1.42
C VAL A 41 23.67 -3.05 0.55
N GLY A 42 23.71 -2.60 -0.69
CA GLY A 42 24.81 -2.86 -1.64
C GLY A 42 24.91 -4.31 -2.14
N HIS A 43 23.84 -5.10 -2.00
CA HIS A 43 23.78 -6.49 -2.50
C HIS A 43 22.35 -6.86 -2.92
N PRO A 44 22.18 -7.89 -3.77
CA PRO A 44 20.86 -8.32 -4.20
C PRO A 44 19.97 -8.75 -3.04
N ILE A 45 18.67 -8.43 -3.16
CA ILE A 45 17.61 -8.91 -2.26
C ILE A 45 16.58 -9.73 -3.04
N GLN A 46 15.84 -10.60 -2.35
CA GLN A 46 14.71 -11.30 -2.90
C GLN A 46 13.43 -10.51 -2.60
N TYR A 47 12.59 -10.33 -3.62
CA TYR A 47 11.34 -9.57 -3.54
C TYR A 47 10.17 -10.36 -4.12
N ALA A 48 9.00 -10.32 -3.46
CA ALA A 48 7.74 -10.84 -3.97
C ALA A 48 6.59 -9.89 -3.66
N ASN A 49 5.53 -9.89 -4.49
CA ASN A 49 4.38 -9.01 -4.30
C ASN A 49 3.08 -9.76 -4.64
N PHE A 50 2.30 -10.06 -3.61
CA PHE A 50 1.02 -10.77 -3.69
C PHE A 50 -0.18 -9.83 -3.81
N ALA A 51 0.02 -8.52 -3.76
CA ALA A 51 -1.07 -7.56 -3.74
C ALA A 51 -1.95 -7.64 -5.00
N ILE A 52 -3.27 -7.53 -4.78
CA ILE A 52 -4.29 -7.53 -5.84
C ILE A 52 -5.27 -6.38 -5.57
N ARG A 53 -5.43 -5.50 -6.55
CA ARG A 53 -6.32 -4.33 -6.48
C ARG A 53 -7.75 -4.69 -6.09
N GLY A 54 -8.39 -3.79 -5.34
CA GLY A 54 -9.79 -3.91 -4.97
C GLY A 54 -10.09 -4.91 -3.85
N LYS A 55 -9.08 -5.63 -3.32
CA LYS A 55 -9.26 -6.53 -2.19
C LYS A 55 -9.61 -5.76 -0.91
N LEU A 56 -10.42 -6.38 -0.08
CA LEU A 56 -10.68 -5.96 1.30
C LEU A 56 -9.65 -6.54 2.24
N ALA A 57 -9.54 -5.99 3.45
CA ALA A 57 -8.53 -6.41 4.42
C ALA A 57 -8.60 -7.91 4.75
N TRP A 58 -9.81 -8.45 4.96
CA TRP A 58 -9.97 -9.87 5.28
C TRP A 58 -9.55 -10.81 4.11
N PRO A 59 -10.03 -10.63 2.86
CA PRO A 59 -9.54 -11.36 1.70
C PRO A 59 -8.03 -11.26 1.47
N ILE A 60 -7.39 -10.11 1.77
CA ILE A 60 -5.93 -10.02 1.71
C ILE A 60 -5.30 -11.03 2.66
N VAL A 61 -5.76 -11.07 3.90
CA VAL A 61 -5.22 -11.99 4.92
C VAL A 61 -5.50 -13.45 4.57
N GLU A 62 -6.70 -13.77 4.08
CA GLU A 62 -7.07 -15.16 3.76
C GLU A 62 -6.33 -15.71 2.54
N GLU A 63 -6.12 -14.88 1.51
CA GLU A 63 -5.63 -15.36 0.21
C GLU A 63 -4.13 -15.11 0.01
N GLN A 64 -3.54 -14.09 0.69
CA GLN A 64 -2.17 -13.64 0.42
C GLN A 64 -1.20 -13.98 1.55
N LEU A 65 -1.65 -13.99 2.82
CA LEU A 65 -0.75 -14.11 3.97
C LEU A 65 0.00 -15.44 4.01
N GLU A 66 -0.72 -16.56 3.99
CA GLU A 66 -0.09 -17.87 4.09
C GLU A 66 0.78 -18.21 2.86
N PRO A 67 0.37 -17.93 1.60
CA PRO A 67 1.26 -18.06 0.45
C PRO A 67 2.52 -17.18 0.54
N ALA A 68 2.41 -15.97 1.09
CA ALA A 68 3.55 -15.08 1.30
C ALA A 68 4.51 -15.62 2.37
N LEU A 69 4.00 -16.12 3.51
CA LEU A 69 4.79 -16.72 4.57
C LEU A 69 5.45 -18.04 4.14
N ALA A 70 4.82 -18.81 3.25
CA ALA A 70 5.38 -20.04 2.69
C ALA A 70 6.69 -19.81 1.91
N LEU A 71 6.93 -18.58 1.41
CA LEU A 71 8.20 -18.17 0.82
C LEU A 71 9.31 -17.96 1.88
N ARG A 72 9.00 -18.07 3.17
CA ARG A 72 9.92 -17.82 4.29
C ARG A 72 10.62 -16.47 4.20
N PRO A 73 9.87 -15.36 4.14
CA PRO A 73 10.45 -14.02 4.09
C PRO A 73 11.18 -13.67 5.38
N THR A 74 12.09 -12.69 5.33
CA THR A 74 12.62 -12.03 6.52
C THR A 74 11.74 -10.85 6.94
N HIS A 75 11.08 -10.22 5.97
CA HIS A 75 10.20 -9.07 6.17
C HIS A 75 8.93 -9.22 5.33
N LEU A 76 7.79 -8.90 5.94
CA LEU A 76 6.50 -8.84 5.28
C LEU A 76 5.89 -7.46 5.47
N SER A 77 5.49 -6.80 4.37
CA SER A 77 4.72 -5.57 4.48
C SER A 77 3.23 -5.84 4.35
N PHE A 78 2.42 -5.17 5.18
CA PHE A 78 0.98 -5.24 5.12
C PHE A 78 0.35 -3.85 5.05
N ASN A 79 -0.52 -3.66 4.07
CA ASN A 79 -1.47 -2.57 3.97
C ASN A 79 -2.83 -3.11 3.56
N GLY A 80 -3.90 -2.62 4.18
CA GLY A 80 -5.27 -3.00 3.87
C GLY A 80 -6.29 -2.14 4.60
N GLY A 81 -7.57 -2.31 4.26
CA GLY A 81 -8.67 -1.62 4.93
C GLY A 81 -9.11 -0.31 4.29
N GLY A 82 -8.36 0.24 3.33
CA GLY A 82 -8.77 1.42 2.57
C GLY A 82 -10.10 1.21 1.84
N ASN A 83 -10.24 0.07 1.17
CA ASN A 83 -11.49 -0.31 0.50
C ASN A 83 -12.64 -0.60 1.48
N ASP A 84 -12.32 -1.12 2.66
CA ASP A 84 -13.28 -1.44 3.72
C ASP A 84 -13.84 -0.19 4.37
N MET A 85 -12.97 0.76 4.75
CA MET A 85 -13.39 1.99 5.43
C MET A 85 -14.32 2.85 4.58
N LEU A 86 -14.27 2.73 3.27
CA LEU A 86 -15.19 3.37 2.35
C LEU A 86 -16.58 2.70 2.32
N ARG A 87 -16.80 1.56 2.97
CA ARG A 87 -18.09 0.87 3.05
C ARG A 87 -18.84 1.28 4.31
N PRO A 88 -20.08 1.84 4.21
CA PRO A 88 -20.78 2.46 5.35
C PRO A 88 -21.01 1.52 6.53
N ARG A 89 -21.20 0.21 6.26
CA ARG A 89 -21.53 -0.81 7.28
C ARG A 89 -20.32 -1.54 7.84
N THR A 90 -19.11 -1.29 7.35
CA THR A 90 -17.92 -1.97 7.85
C THR A 90 -17.48 -1.33 9.17
N ARG A 91 -17.32 -2.16 10.21
CA ARG A 91 -16.83 -1.74 11.51
C ARG A 91 -15.31 -1.61 11.45
N ILE A 92 -14.79 -0.50 11.91
CA ILE A 92 -13.34 -0.20 11.91
C ILE A 92 -12.56 -1.24 12.72
N GLU A 93 -13.08 -1.66 13.87
CA GLU A 93 -12.41 -2.66 14.70
C GLU A 93 -12.22 -4.02 13.96
N HIS A 94 -13.19 -4.44 13.14
CA HIS A 94 -13.03 -5.66 12.33
C HIS A 94 -11.92 -5.54 11.29
N ILE A 95 -11.73 -4.32 10.73
CA ILE A 95 -10.58 -4.09 9.84
C ILE A 95 -9.28 -4.19 10.64
N ALA A 96 -9.23 -3.54 11.79
CA ALA A 96 -8.05 -3.54 12.64
C ALA A 96 -7.70 -4.94 13.21
N ASP A 97 -8.68 -5.84 13.37
CA ASP A 97 -8.45 -7.25 13.78
C ASP A 97 -7.64 -8.03 12.73
N THR A 98 -7.74 -7.67 11.44
CA THR A 98 -6.90 -8.29 10.39
C THR A 98 -5.43 -7.98 10.61
N PHE A 99 -5.11 -6.77 11.07
CA PHE A 99 -3.73 -6.38 11.41
C PHE A 99 -3.18 -7.19 12.58
N SER A 100 -4.00 -7.44 13.62
CA SER A 100 -3.62 -8.30 14.73
C SER A 100 -3.33 -9.74 14.27
N ARG A 101 -4.09 -10.24 13.30
CA ARG A 101 -3.85 -11.58 12.74
C ARG A 101 -2.53 -11.64 11.97
N VAL A 102 -2.26 -10.64 11.12
CA VAL A 102 -0.99 -10.57 10.37
C VAL A 102 0.19 -10.48 11.35
N LEU A 103 0.10 -9.62 12.37
CA LEU A 103 1.13 -9.45 13.38
C LEU A 103 1.44 -10.78 14.08
N ARG A 104 0.41 -11.48 14.60
CA ARG A 104 0.58 -12.76 15.25
C ARG A 104 1.22 -13.81 14.34
N ARG A 105 0.81 -13.89 13.08
CA ARG A 105 1.40 -14.85 12.12
C ARG A 105 2.85 -14.52 11.80
N CYS A 106 3.20 -13.24 11.70
CA CYS A 106 4.59 -12.82 11.54
C CYS A 106 5.43 -13.23 12.77
N ASP A 107 4.89 -13.05 13.99
CA ASP A 107 5.56 -13.47 15.24
C ASP A 107 5.82 -14.98 15.26
N GLU A 108 4.82 -15.79 14.91
CA GLU A 108 4.90 -17.25 14.88
C GLU A 108 5.96 -17.75 13.88
N GLU A 109 6.19 -17.04 12.78
CA GLU A 109 7.15 -17.37 11.72
C GLU A 109 8.50 -16.65 11.88
N GLY A 110 8.66 -15.79 12.88
CA GLY A 110 9.89 -14.99 13.08
C GLY A 110 10.14 -13.98 11.96
N VAL A 111 9.07 -13.42 11.38
CA VAL A 111 9.10 -12.46 10.27
C VAL A 111 8.89 -11.05 10.80
N THR A 112 9.75 -10.11 10.42
CA THR A 112 9.57 -8.69 10.77
C THR A 112 8.43 -8.08 9.98
N LEU A 113 7.43 -7.52 10.67
CA LEU A 113 6.31 -6.82 10.03
C LEU A 113 6.67 -5.37 9.71
N ILE A 114 6.46 -4.98 8.44
CA ILE A 114 6.43 -3.59 7.99
C ILE A 114 4.97 -3.18 7.85
N LEU A 115 4.48 -2.41 8.80
CA LEU A 115 3.09 -1.95 8.85
C LEU A 115 2.96 -0.62 8.13
N LEU A 116 2.11 -0.58 7.10
CA LEU A 116 1.80 0.67 6.40
C LEU A 116 0.37 1.12 6.69
N SER A 117 0.19 2.41 6.90
CA SER A 117 -1.11 3.04 6.63
C SER A 117 -1.20 3.45 5.16
N GLY A 118 -2.41 3.47 4.60
CA GLY A 118 -2.66 4.10 3.30
C GLY A 118 -2.39 5.60 3.34
N ALA A 119 -2.25 6.24 2.19
CA ALA A 119 -2.26 7.69 2.08
C ALA A 119 -3.68 8.24 2.21
N ASN A 120 -3.82 9.49 2.61
CA ASN A 120 -5.11 10.13 2.88
C ASN A 120 -5.68 10.83 1.63
N PRO A 121 -6.73 10.26 0.97
CA PRO A 121 -7.33 10.84 -0.22
C PRO A 121 -8.45 11.85 0.10
N ALA A 122 -8.68 12.20 1.37
CA ALA A 122 -9.84 12.98 1.79
C ALA A 122 -9.93 14.35 1.10
N GLY A 123 -8.80 14.99 0.82
CA GLY A 123 -8.74 16.25 0.09
C GLY A 123 -9.02 16.14 -1.42
N GLN A 124 -9.04 14.92 -1.97
CA GLN A 124 -9.16 14.67 -3.40
C GLN A 124 -10.54 14.10 -3.79
N LEU A 125 -11.24 13.48 -2.86
CA LEU A 125 -12.47 12.73 -3.11
C LEU A 125 -13.73 13.44 -2.56
N PRO A 126 -14.91 13.20 -3.17
CA PRO A 126 -16.18 13.55 -2.56
C PRO A 126 -16.33 12.89 -1.17
N MET A 127 -17.07 13.53 -0.27
CA MET A 127 -17.23 13.09 1.14
C MET A 127 -15.92 13.02 1.93
N GLY A 128 -14.96 13.89 1.63
CA GLY A 128 -13.64 13.91 2.25
C GLY A 128 -13.66 13.90 3.78
N SER A 129 -14.57 14.66 4.43
CA SER A 129 -14.69 14.66 5.89
C SER A 129 -15.07 13.29 6.48
N LEU A 130 -15.92 12.52 5.79
CA LEU A 130 -16.25 11.14 6.20
C LEU A 130 -15.05 10.20 6.02
N ILE A 131 -14.34 10.34 4.90
CA ILE A 131 -13.13 9.56 4.60
C ILE A 131 -12.06 9.87 5.65
N GLN A 132 -11.83 11.16 5.95
CA GLN A 132 -10.88 11.60 6.97
C GLN A 132 -11.20 10.96 8.32
N ARG A 133 -12.43 11.11 8.81
CA ARG A 133 -12.83 10.57 10.12
C ARG A 133 -12.62 9.05 10.19
N ARG A 134 -13.11 8.29 9.19
CA ARG A 134 -12.97 6.83 9.20
C ARG A 134 -11.53 6.35 9.07
N GLY A 135 -10.71 7.07 8.33
CA GLY A 135 -9.28 6.78 8.22
C GLY A 135 -8.52 7.11 9.50
N ASP A 136 -8.89 8.19 10.19
CA ASP A 136 -8.34 8.52 11.52
C ASP A 136 -8.71 7.44 12.54
N GLU A 137 -9.97 6.99 12.55
CA GLU A 137 -10.45 5.90 13.39
C GLU A 137 -9.68 4.59 13.12
N LEU A 138 -9.48 4.24 11.83
CA LEU A 138 -8.73 3.04 11.43
C LEU A 138 -7.26 3.14 11.85
N SER A 139 -6.63 4.27 11.53
CA SER A 139 -5.23 4.52 11.89
C SER A 139 -5.02 4.40 13.41
N ALA A 140 -5.88 5.02 14.20
CA ALA A 140 -5.83 4.94 15.66
C ALA A 140 -6.06 3.50 16.16
N ALA A 141 -7.03 2.77 15.58
CA ALA A 141 -7.32 1.40 15.97
C ALA A 141 -6.15 0.45 15.68
N VAL A 142 -5.50 0.60 14.52
CA VAL A 142 -4.32 -0.20 14.15
C VAL A 142 -3.12 0.14 15.03
N LEU A 143 -2.86 1.44 15.25
CA LEU A 143 -1.73 1.87 16.09
C LEU A 143 -1.85 1.38 17.53
N ARG A 144 -3.06 1.33 18.10
CA ARG A 144 -3.27 0.74 19.44
C ARG A 144 -2.82 -0.73 19.52
N ARG A 145 -2.96 -1.51 18.44
CA ARG A 145 -2.58 -2.93 18.39
C ARG A 145 -1.07 -3.18 18.36
N VAL A 146 -0.31 -2.14 17.98
CA VAL A 146 1.15 -2.20 17.89
C VAL A 146 1.83 -1.17 18.81
N ALA A 147 1.09 -0.63 19.81
CA ALA A 147 1.60 0.47 20.65
C ALA A 147 2.90 0.07 21.39
N ASP A 148 2.93 -1.14 21.94
CA ASP A 148 4.03 -1.68 22.75
C ASP A 148 4.98 -2.59 21.92
N ARG A 149 5.04 -2.39 20.58
CA ARG A 149 5.80 -3.24 19.64
C ARG A 149 6.86 -2.42 18.93
N ASP A 150 8.05 -2.35 19.52
CA ASP A 150 9.21 -1.65 18.90
C ASP A 150 9.83 -2.43 17.74
N ASP A 151 9.53 -3.72 17.64
CA ASP A 151 9.97 -4.64 16.59
C ASP A 151 9.14 -4.52 15.30
N VAL A 152 8.01 -3.78 15.31
CA VAL A 152 7.20 -3.49 14.13
C VAL A 152 7.69 -2.22 13.45
N ILE A 153 8.14 -2.35 12.21
CA ILE A 153 8.52 -1.21 11.37
C ILE A 153 7.26 -0.48 10.92
N ARG A 154 7.19 0.83 11.14
CA ARG A 154 5.99 1.64 10.85
C ARG A 154 6.27 2.62 9.71
N ALA A 155 5.55 2.49 8.60
CA ALA A 155 5.56 3.44 7.49
C ALA A 155 4.18 4.12 7.40
N LEU A 156 3.98 5.16 8.24
CA LEU A 156 2.69 5.82 8.41
C LEU A 156 2.49 6.92 7.37
N ASN A 157 1.70 6.66 6.35
CA ASN A 157 1.42 7.61 5.28
C ASN A 157 0.16 8.45 5.54
N TRP A 158 -0.79 7.95 6.35
CA TRP A 158 -2.04 8.65 6.63
C TRP A 158 -1.86 10.06 7.21
N PRO A 159 -0.95 10.30 8.18
CA PRO A 159 -0.72 11.63 8.74
C PRO A 159 0.14 12.56 7.87
N ASP A 160 0.65 12.08 6.74
CA ASP A 160 1.50 12.88 5.85
C ASP A 160 0.67 13.88 5.06
N ARG A 161 0.69 15.15 5.50
CA ARG A 161 -0.07 16.24 4.88
C ARG A 161 0.37 16.54 3.45
N GLU A 162 1.65 16.34 3.15
CA GLU A 162 2.17 16.54 1.80
C GLU A 162 1.54 15.54 0.82
N LEU A 163 1.44 14.26 1.20
CA LEU A 163 0.74 13.24 0.44
C LEU A 163 -0.75 13.53 0.20
N SER A 164 -1.35 14.40 1.00
CA SER A 164 -2.76 14.80 0.81
C SER A 164 -2.94 15.80 -0.34
N THR A 165 -1.85 16.36 -0.92
CA THR A 165 -1.94 17.32 -2.03
C THR A 165 -2.09 16.62 -3.38
N GLY A 166 -2.72 17.28 -4.36
CA GLY A 166 -2.99 16.71 -5.68
C GLY A 166 -1.76 16.26 -6.47
N ALA A 167 -0.57 16.77 -6.12
CA ALA A 167 0.70 16.42 -6.79
C ALA A 167 1.08 14.94 -6.70
N TYR A 168 0.50 14.20 -5.75
CA TYR A 168 0.82 12.79 -5.45
C TYR A 168 -0.25 11.80 -5.90
N TRP A 169 -1.33 12.26 -6.54
CA TRP A 169 -2.45 11.44 -6.95
C TRP A 169 -2.56 11.34 -8.46
N SER A 170 -3.02 10.19 -8.95
CA SER A 170 -3.34 9.99 -10.35
C SER A 170 -4.63 10.74 -10.73
N GLU A 171 -5.00 10.73 -12.00
CA GLU A 171 -6.20 11.42 -12.51
C GLU A 171 -7.48 10.95 -11.84
N ASP A 172 -7.54 9.71 -11.37
CA ASP A 172 -8.71 9.16 -10.68
C ASP A 172 -8.85 9.65 -9.23
N ARG A 173 -7.83 10.37 -8.70
CA ARG A 173 -7.78 10.95 -7.34
C ARG A 173 -7.95 9.93 -6.20
N LEU A 174 -7.91 8.66 -6.51
CA LEU A 174 -8.02 7.55 -5.57
C LEU A 174 -6.71 6.80 -5.42
N HIS A 175 -5.98 6.63 -6.51
CA HIS A 175 -4.69 5.97 -6.54
C HIS A 175 -3.55 7.00 -6.60
N MET A 176 -2.43 6.66 -6.03
CA MET A 176 -1.24 7.52 -6.07
C MET A 176 -0.59 7.45 -7.45
N ASN A 177 -0.01 8.55 -7.89
CA ASN A 177 0.86 8.57 -9.07
C ASN A 177 2.31 8.17 -8.70
N ALA A 178 3.23 8.20 -9.66
CA ALA A 178 4.63 7.87 -9.43
C ALA A 178 5.28 8.68 -8.29
N ASN A 179 4.98 9.97 -8.17
CA ASN A 179 5.50 10.81 -7.08
C ASN A 179 5.03 10.31 -5.71
N GLY A 180 3.75 9.96 -5.60
CA GLY A 180 3.18 9.42 -4.37
C GLY A 180 3.81 8.09 -3.98
N HIS A 181 3.98 7.19 -4.94
CA HIS A 181 4.62 5.91 -4.71
C HIS A 181 6.09 6.05 -4.29
N HIS A 182 6.86 6.99 -4.86
CA HIS A 182 8.22 7.28 -4.40
C HIS A 182 8.25 7.77 -2.96
N ARG A 183 7.34 8.68 -2.58
CA ARG A 183 7.28 9.21 -1.22
C ARG A 183 6.92 8.13 -0.19
N VAL A 184 6.02 7.20 -0.54
CA VAL A 184 5.72 6.02 0.30
C VAL A 184 6.94 5.11 0.44
N ALA A 185 7.65 4.84 -0.67
CA ALA A 185 8.87 4.03 -0.66
C ALA A 185 9.96 4.68 0.20
N ALA A 186 10.12 6.01 0.12
CA ALA A 186 11.04 6.75 0.99
C ALA A 186 10.73 6.52 2.47
N ARG A 187 9.45 6.58 2.86
CA ARG A 187 9.02 6.34 4.23
C ARG A 187 9.28 4.90 4.69
N VAL A 188 9.13 3.93 3.80
CA VAL A 188 9.47 2.52 4.09
C VAL A 188 10.96 2.38 4.33
N LEU A 189 11.83 2.93 3.47
CA LEU A 189 13.28 2.90 3.66
C LEU A 189 13.71 3.57 4.96
N GLN A 190 13.13 4.74 5.26
CA GLN A 190 13.40 5.44 6.52
C GLN A 190 13.00 4.58 7.74
N GLY A 191 11.85 3.90 7.68
CA GLY A 191 11.41 2.97 8.73
C GLY A 191 12.34 1.76 8.90
N LEU A 192 13.00 1.34 7.82
CA LEU A 192 14.02 0.30 7.82
C LEU A 192 15.40 0.80 8.30
N GLY A 193 15.54 2.11 8.59
CA GLY A 193 16.79 2.71 9.04
C GLY A 193 17.74 3.15 7.92
N TYR A 194 17.26 3.22 6.69
CA TYR A 194 18.04 3.68 5.54
C TYR A 194 17.62 5.09 5.10
N GLU A 195 18.59 5.88 4.61
CA GLU A 195 18.31 7.19 4.04
C GLU A 195 17.84 7.04 2.59
N PRO A 196 16.59 7.44 2.27
CA PRO A 196 16.10 7.37 0.90
C PRO A 196 16.65 8.51 0.05
N PRO A 197 16.68 8.38 -1.30
CA PRO A 197 17.02 9.48 -2.19
C PRO A 197 16.18 10.73 -1.91
N ALA A 198 16.80 11.90 -1.74
CA ALA A 198 16.11 13.15 -1.40
C ALA A 198 14.98 13.50 -2.41
N ALA A 199 15.17 13.15 -3.68
CA ALA A 199 14.17 13.35 -4.73
C ALA A 199 12.86 12.61 -4.51
N TRP A 200 12.83 11.54 -3.69
CA TRP A 200 11.62 10.78 -3.40
C TRP A 200 10.65 11.51 -2.46
N TRP A 201 11.13 12.53 -1.77
CA TRP A 201 10.30 13.31 -0.84
C TRP A 201 9.51 14.42 -1.52
N SER A 202 9.87 14.82 -2.73
CA SER A 202 9.26 15.95 -3.42
C SER A 202 8.71 15.53 -4.79
N PRO A 203 7.58 16.10 -5.24
CA PRO A 203 7.04 15.77 -6.56
C PRO A 203 7.93 16.35 -7.66
N ALA A 204 8.25 15.55 -8.67
CA ALA A 204 9.04 15.99 -9.83
C ALA A 204 8.30 17.02 -10.70
N SER A 205 6.96 16.95 -10.76
CA SER A 205 6.09 17.89 -11.45
C SER A 205 4.65 17.76 -10.96
N GLN A 206 3.85 18.81 -11.06
CA GLN A 206 2.41 18.73 -10.86
C GLN A 206 1.75 18.19 -12.14
N ILE A 207 1.01 17.09 -12.02
CA ILE A 207 0.18 16.56 -13.11
C ILE A 207 -1.18 17.23 -12.98
N GLY A 208 -1.57 18.03 -13.97
CA GLY A 208 -2.91 18.60 -14.06
C GLY A 208 -3.94 17.48 -14.29
N GLY A 209 -4.88 17.31 -13.38
CA GLY A 209 -5.93 16.27 -13.48
C GLY A 209 -7.20 16.79 -14.15
N ALA A 210 -7.98 15.87 -14.74
CA ALA A 210 -9.31 16.14 -15.24
C ALA A 210 -10.22 16.73 -14.15
N SER A 211 -11.06 17.69 -14.51
CA SER A 211 -12.00 18.34 -13.58
C SER A 211 -13.44 18.29 -14.10
N GLY A 212 -14.40 18.45 -13.19
CA GLY A 212 -15.81 18.55 -13.54
C GLY A 212 -16.47 17.24 -13.97
N LEU A 213 -17.46 17.34 -14.89
CA LEU A 213 -18.33 16.23 -15.30
C LEU A 213 -17.56 15.06 -15.95
N ALA A 214 -16.44 15.35 -16.65
CA ALA A 214 -15.60 14.35 -17.26
C ALA A 214 -14.97 13.42 -16.21
N TYR A 215 -14.49 13.96 -15.12
CA TYR A 215 -13.97 13.20 -13.98
C TYR A 215 -15.02 12.22 -13.41
N TYR A 216 -16.24 12.69 -13.18
CA TYR A 216 -17.32 11.84 -12.65
C TYR A 216 -17.69 10.69 -13.59
N ARG A 217 -17.75 10.95 -14.91
CA ARG A 217 -18.08 9.90 -15.90
C ARG A 217 -16.95 8.88 -16.06
N GLN A 218 -15.71 9.31 -16.03
CA GLN A 218 -14.55 8.48 -16.35
C GLN A 218 -14.07 7.67 -15.13
N HIS A 219 -14.12 8.23 -13.94
CA HIS A 219 -13.54 7.63 -12.73
C HIS A 219 -14.59 7.25 -11.68
N VAL A 220 -15.47 8.18 -11.29
CA VAL A 220 -16.43 7.93 -10.21
C VAL A 220 -17.54 6.98 -10.65
N GLY A 221 -18.08 7.13 -11.86
CA GLY A 221 -19.16 6.29 -12.38
C GLY A 221 -18.82 4.79 -12.42
N PRO A 222 -17.70 4.38 -13.03
CA PRO A 222 -17.26 2.99 -13.03
C PRO A 222 -17.00 2.44 -11.61
N TRP A 223 -16.45 3.24 -10.71
CA TRP A 223 -16.24 2.86 -9.32
C TRP A 223 -17.55 2.58 -8.58
N VAL A 224 -18.54 3.50 -8.70
CA VAL A 224 -19.89 3.32 -8.14
C VAL A 224 -20.57 2.08 -8.73
N LYS A 225 -20.50 1.88 -10.07
CA LYS A 225 -21.06 0.71 -10.74
C LYS A 225 -20.49 -0.58 -10.16
N ARG A 226 -19.15 -0.73 -10.07
CA ARG A 226 -18.52 -1.92 -9.48
C ARG A 226 -19.00 -2.17 -8.05
N ARG A 227 -19.19 -1.09 -7.27
CA ARG A 227 -19.67 -1.19 -5.90
C ARG A 227 -21.12 -1.70 -5.80
N LEU A 228 -21.99 -1.29 -6.72
CA LEU A 228 -23.37 -1.76 -6.81
C LEU A 228 -23.46 -3.21 -7.31
N THR A 229 -22.61 -3.60 -8.25
CA THR A 229 -22.57 -4.96 -8.83
C THR A 229 -21.77 -5.96 -7.99
N ARG A 230 -21.17 -5.52 -6.87
CA ARG A 230 -20.28 -6.33 -6.00
C ARG A 230 -19.09 -6.95 -6.74
N THR A 231 -18.69 -6.39 -7.89
CA THR A 231 -17.50 -6.81 -8.63
C THR A 231 -16.28 -6.02 -8.17
N SER A 232 -15.10 -6.66 -8.21
CA SER A 232 -13.82 -6.03 -7.92
C SER A 232 -13.01 -5.83 -9.20
N SER A 233 -12.19 -4.78 -9.25
CA SER A 233 -11.21 -4.61 -10.32
C SER A 233 -10.09 -5.66 -10.26
N GLY A 234 -10.02 -6.43 -9.18
CA GLY A 234 -9.06 -7.52 -8.96
C GLY A 234 -9.61 -8.91 -9.31
N ASP A 235 -10.90 -9.02 -9.70
CA ASP A 235 -11.49 -10.33 -10.00
C ASP A 235 -10.76 -10.99 -11.18
N GLY A 236 -10.33 -12.24 -10.99
CA GLY A 236 -9.58 -13.02 -11.99
C GLY A 236 -8.12 -12.59 -12.19
N ARG A 237 -7.58 -11.65 -11.36
CA ARG A 237 -6.18 -11.26 -11.42
C ARG A 237 -5.31 -12.17 -10.56
N THR A 238 -4.08 -12.36 -11.02
CA THR A 238 -3.00 -13.00 -10.26
C THR A 238 -2.03 -11.95 -9.72
N PRO A 239 -1.32 -12.24 -8.62
CA PRO A 239 -0.23 -11.40 -8.13
C PRO A 239 0.83 -11.15 -9.20
N LYS A 240 1.45 -9.96 -9.19
CA LYS A 240 2.49 -9.63 -10.18
C LYS A 240 3.81 -10.39 -9.96
N TYR A 241 4.13 -10.72 -8.71
CA TYR A 241 5.31 -11.51 -8.34
C TYR A 241 4.95 -12.53 -7.25
N PRO A 242 4.32 -13.67 -7.61
CA PRO A 242 3.92 -14.71 -6.65
C PRO A 242 5.09 -15.57 -6.17
N THR A 243 6.27 -15.37 -6.74
CA THR A 243 7.53 -16.02 -6.38
C THR A 243 8.63 -14.97 -6.28
N TRP A 244 9.78 -15.37 -5.76
CA TRP A 244 10.92 -14.47 -5.64
C TRP A 244 11.40 -13.93 -6.99
N VAL A 245 11.59 -12.63 -7.05
CA VAL A 245 12.35 -11.92 -8.07
C VAL A 245 13.53 -11.22 -7.40
N GLU A 246 14.68 -11.27 -8.03
CA GLU A 246 15.87 -10.61 -7.52
C GLU A 246 15.84 -9.11 -7.85
N ARG A 247 16.24 -8.29 -6.87
CA ARG A 247 16.55 -6.86 -7.05
C ARG A 247 18.03 -6.67 -6.75
N ALA A 248 18.83 -6.44 -7.79
CA ALA A 248 20.24 -6.10 -7.65
C ALA A 248 20.41 -4.58 -7.48
N PRO A 249 21.45 -4.13 -6.75
CA PRO A 249 21.84 -2.72 -6.68
C PRO A 249 22.05 -2.12 -8.08
N GLN A 250 21.68 -0.85 -8.28
CA GLN A 250 21.86 -0.08 -9.51
C GLN A 250 22.98 0.97 -9.37
#